data_3dd9ca89245035bdba78ffde29699543
#
_entry.id   3dd9ca89245035bdba78ffde29699543
#
_cell.length_a   1.000
_cell.length_b   1.000
_cell.length_c   1.000
_cell.angle_alpha   90.00
_cell.angle_beta   90.00
_cell.angle_gamma   90.00
#
_symmetry.space_group_name_H-M   'P 1'
#
loop_
_entity.id
_entity.type
_entity.pdbx_description
1 polymer ?
#
loop_
_entity_poly.entity_id
_entity_poly.type
_entity_poly.pdbx_seq_one_letter_code
_entity_poly.pdbx_strand_id
1 'polypeptide(L)'
;MDDGSVMPRISKPELIVAVILLSVLLALLGSTLVLSLFQPMCEEAVHLSGNIKYTPPTRPAFFGLEHDGRSYSVNAPRFLDEHGNKFLDNHRPEKIISIEGIRFYTPLHYKGTLQRLAIRRIEFLEDGKQKVFVAPPEQFSVALRYWRTETWLERLFCYGLYLVACGWLYVFYRKENRRWIKKE
;
A
#
# COMPACT_ATOMS: atom_id res chain seq x y z
N MET A 1 32.95 36.73 -13.02
CA MET A 1 33.32 35.32 -12.88
C MET A 1 32.09 34.50 -13.19
N ASP A 2 31.92 34.22 -14.50
CA ASP A 2 30.82 33.39 -15.01
C ASP A 2 31.23 31.94 -14.84
N ASP A 3 30.71 31.30 -13.85
CA ASP A 3 30.85 29.85 -13.62
C ASP A 3 29.85 29.14 -14.55
N GLY A 4 30.21 29.12 -15.82
CA GLY A 4 29.45 28.39 -16.84
C GLY A 4 29.56 26.90 -16.58
N SER A 5 28.66 26.38 -15.74
CA SER A 5 28.46 24.94 -15.57
C SER A 5 28.06 24.35 -16.92
N VAL A 6 29.04 23.89 -17.65
CA VAL A 6 28.85 23.15 -18.93
C VAL A 6 28.20 21.82 -18.51
N MET A 7 26.89 21.74 -18.64
CA MET A 7 26.20 20.44 -18.52
C MET A 7 26.86 19.45 -19.48
N PRO A 8 27.29 18.27 -19.02
CA PRO A 8 27.90 17.27 -19.87
C PRO A 8 26.97 16.95 -21.06
N ARG A 9 27.47 17.14 -22.28
CA ARG A 9 26.73 16.80 -23.48
C ARG A 9 26.68 15.30 -23.62
N ILE A 10 25.48 14.72 -23.38
CA ILE A 10 25.23 13.30 -23.62
C ILE A 10 25.44 13.03 -25.10
N SER A 11 26.29 12.05 -25.43
CA SER A 11 26.53 11.63 -26.81
C SER A 11 25.30 10.89 -27.40
N LYS A 12 25.18 10.88 -28.73
CA LYS A 12 24.07 10.19 -29.42
C LYS A 12 23.93 8.72 -29.02
N PRO A 13 25.02 7.90 -28.94
CA PRO A 13 24.92 6.51 -28.48
C PRO A 13 24.51 6.37 -26.99
N GLU A 14 25.01 7.23 -26.12
CA GLU A 14 24.62 7.23 -24.71
C GLU A 14 23.12 7.53 -24.52
N LEU A 15 22.57 8.48 -25.28
CA LEU A 15 21.17 8.81 -25.29
C LEU A 15 20.32 7.61 -25.74
N ILE A 16 20.73 6.92 -26.81
CA ILE A 16 20.01 5.73 -27.30
C ILE A 16 20.01 4.63 -26.26
N VAL A 17 21.17 4.34 -25.66
CA VAL A 17 21.28 3.31 -24.60
C VAL A 17 20.41 3.69 -23.41
N ALA A 18 20.43 4.94 -22.94
CA ALA A 18 19.63 5.40 -21.83
C ALA A 18 18.12 5.26 -22.12
N VAL A 19 17.67 5.62 -23.32
CA VAL A 19 16.26 5.48 -23.73
C VAL A 19 15.84 4.01 -23.80
N ILE A 20 16.70 3.12 -24.33
CA ILE A 20 16.41 1.67 -24.36
C ILE A 20 16.29 1.12 -22.95
N LEU A 21 17.26 1.39 -22.07
CA LEU A 21 17.24 0.91 -20.68
C LEU A 21 16.01 1.40 -19.92
N LEU A 22 15.67 2.68 -20.08
CA LEU A 22 14.51 3.26 -19.43
C LEU A 22 13.19 2.69 -20.00
N SER A 23 13.12 2.41 -21.30
CA SER A 23 11.97 1.78 -21.92
C SER A 23 11.78 0.34 -21.45
N VAL A 24 12.86 -0.43 -21.30
CA VAL A 24 12.81 -1.79 -20.73
C VAL A 24 12.35 -1.75 -19.29
N LEU A 25 12.88 -0.83 -18.48
CA LEU A 25 12.47 -0.66 -17.08
C LEU A 25 10.98 -0.30 -16.97
N LEU A 26 10.50 0.64 -17.80
CA LEU A 26 9.09 1.01 -17.83
C LEU A 26 8.19 -0.13 -18.34
N ALA A 27 8.65 -0.95 -19.29
CA ALA A 27 7.91 -2.13 -19.73
C ALA A 27 7.78 -3.17 -18.63
N LEU A 28 8.85 -3.42 -17.86
CA LEU A 28 8.83 -4.33 -16.71
C LEU A 28 7.91 -3.82 -15.60
N LEU A 29 8.01 -2.54 -15.24
CA LEU A 29 7.11 -1.92 -14.26
C LEU A 29 5.67 -1.91 -14.74
N GLY A 30 5.42 -1.63 -16.02
CA GLY A 30 4.10 -1.65 -16.63
C GLY A 30 3.46 -3.02 -16.61
N SER A 31 4.21 -4.07 -16.90
CA SER A 31 3.69 -5.44 -16.85
C SER A 31 3.23 -5.84 -15.45
N THR A 32 4.00 -5.48 -14.42
CA THR A 32 3.62 -5.75 -13.02
C THR A 32 2.41 -4.94 -12.58
N LEU A 33 2.31 -3.66 -12.99
CA LEU A 33 1.15 -2.81 -12.70
C LEU A 33 -0.11 -3.31 -13.41
N VAL A 34 -0.01 -3.66 -14.69
CA VAL A 34 -1.14 -4.21 -15.46
C VAL A 34 -1.62 -5.51 -14.85
N LEU A 35 -0.69 -6.43 -14.52
CA LEU A 35 -1.04 -7.66 -13.82
C LEU A 35 -1.74 -7.38 -12.49
N SER A 36 -1.29 -6.37 -11.74
CA SER A 36 -1.91 -6.00 -10.46
C SER A 36 -3.32 -5.44 -10.62
N LEU A 37 -3.64 -4.76 -11.74
CA LEU A 37 -4.99 -4.25 -12.03
C LEU A 37 -5.98 -5.38 -12.30
N PHE A 38 -5.54 -6.43 -12.98
CA PHE A 38 -6.39 -7.58 -13.31
C PHE A 38 -6.47 -8.64 -12.21
N GLN A 39 -5.63 -8.53 -11.17
CA GLN A 39 -5.72 -9.44 -10.03
C GLN A 39 -6.88 -9.06 -9.12
N PRO A 40 -7.80 -9.98 -8.85
CA PRO A 40 -8.83 -9.75 -7.86
C PRO A 40 -8.17 -9.53 -6.49
N MET A 41 -8.71 -8.60 -5.73
CA MET A 41 -8.41 -8.53 -4.30
C MET A 41 -9.13 -9.69 -3.64
N CYS A 42 -8.38 -10.54 -2.96
CA CYS A 42 -8.93 -11.64 -2.20
C CYS A 42 -9.35 -11.14 -0.83
N GLU A 43 -10.55 -11.53 -0.43
CA GLU A 43 -11.10 -11.33 0.90
C GLU A 43 -11.21 -12.69 1.58
N GLU A 44 -10.67 -12.81 2.76
CA GLU A 44 -10.69 -14.07 3.50
C GLU A 44 -11.01 -13.81 4.97
N ALA A 45 -11.99 -14.54 5.48
CA ALA A 45 -12.28 -14.55 6.90
C ALA A 45 -11.10 -15.19 7.64
N VAL A 46 -10.60 -14.49 8.66
CA VAL A 46 -9.49 -14.96 9.47
C VAL A 46 -9.85 -14.97 10.92
N HIS A 47 -9.34 -16.01 11.62
CA HIS A 47 -9.32 -16.10 13.07
C HIS A 47 -7.86 -16.26 13.49
N LEU A 48 -7.32 -15.22 14.10
CA LEU A 48 -5.95 -15.20 14.61
C LEU A 48 -6.02 -15.47 16.12
N SER A 49 -5.20 -16.39 16.63
CA SER A 49 -5.15 -16.72 18.06
C SER A 49 -3.74 -17.07 18.49
N GLY A 50 -3.41 -16.87 19.76
CA GLY A 50 -2.13 -17.23 20.32
C GLY A 50 -1.12 -16.07 20.37
N ASN A 51 0.05 -16.22 19.75
CA ASN A 51 1.12 -15.23 19.88
C ASN A 51 0.93 -14.09 18.86
N ILE A 52 0.04 -13.15 19.18
CA ILE A 52 -0.20 -11.95 18.39
C ILE A 52 0.62 -10.80 18.99
N LYS A 53 1.61 -10.32 18.27
CA LYS A 53 2.36 -9.14 18.65
C LYS A 53 1.63 -7.89 18.18
N TYR A 54 1.44 -6.96 19.09
CA TYR A 54 0.82 -5.67 18.83
C TYR A 54 1.90 -4.60 18.74
N THR A 55 1.87 -3.83 17.66
CA THR A 55 2.71 -2.65 17.50
C THR A 55 1.83 -1.42 17.57
N PRO A 56 1.98 -0.60 18.64
CA PRO A 56 1.22 0.64 18.77
C PRO A 56 1.47 1.55 17.57
N PRO A 57 0.49 2.36 17.20
CA PRO A 57 0.59 3.22 16.04
C PRO A 57 1.67 4.27 16.22
N THR A 58 2.60 4.34 15.28
CA THR A 58 3.53 5.47 15.14
C THR A 58 2.83 6.69 14.54
N ARG A 59 1.70 6.49 13.89
CA ARG A 59 0.78 7.51 13.36
C ARG A 59 -0.65 7.16 13.77
N PRO A 60 -1.52 8.14 14.09
CA PRO A 60 -2.87 7.86 14.62
C PRO A 60 -3.83 7.13 13.66
N ALA A 61 -3.37 6.79 12.45
CA ALA A 61 -4.21 6.19 11.42
C ALA A 61 -4.19 4.66 11.37
N PHE A 62 -3.08 4.02 11.78
CA PHE A 62 -2.92 2.57 11.63
C PHE A 62 -2.18 1.97 12.82
N PHE A 63 -2.54 0.76 13.20
CA PHE A 63 -1.73 -0.05 14.10
C PHE A 63 -1.35 -1.38 13.43
N GLY A 64 -0.21 -1.90 13.82
CA GLY A 64 0.35 -3.13 13.28
C GLY A 64 0.06 -4.34 14.17
N LEU A 65 -0.15 -5.48 13.53
CA LEU A 65 -0.24 -6.78 14.18
C LEU A 65 0.69 -7.73 13.46
N GLU A 66 1.37 -8.59 14.21
CA GLU A 66 2.20 -9.66 13.66
C GLU A 66 1.73 -11.00 14.25
N HIS A 67 1.47 -11.97 13.38
CA HIS A 67 1.08 -13.32 13.74
C HIS A 67 1.65 -14.31 12.73
N ASP A 68 2.35 -15.32 13.20
CA ASP A 68 2.98 -16.39 12.39
C ASP A 68 3.82 -15.84 11.23
N GLY A 69 4.64 -14.81 11.50
CA GLY A 69 5.53 -14.18 10.51
C GLY A 69 4.82 -13.34 9.45
N ARG A 70 3.52 -13.08 9.63
CA ARG A 70 2.75 -12.19 8.77
C ARG A 70 2.44 -10.89 9.49
N SER A 71 2.54 -9.78 8.76
CA SER A 71 2.22 -8.46 9.29
C SER A 71 0.87 -7.99 8.75
N TYR A 72 0.06 -7.43 9.63
CA TYR A 72 -1.26 -6.91 9.32
C TYR A 72 -1.34 -5.43 9.68
N SER A 73 -1.98 -4.64 8.84
CA SER A 73 -2.31 -3.24 9.10
C SER A 73 -3.80 -3.09 9.36
N VAL A 74 -4.13 -2.45 10.47
CA VAL A 74 -5.51 -2.14 10.86
C VAL A 74 -5.71 -0.64 10.81
N ASN A 75 -6.77 -0.19 10.14
CA ASN A 75 -7.15 1.21 10.12
C ASN A 75 -7.85 1.59 11.43
N ALA A 76 -7.10 2.20 12.36
CA ALA A 76 -7.59 2.57 13.68
C ALA A 76 -8.80 3.53 13.65
N PRO A 77 -8.86 4.57 12.77
CA PRO A 77 -10.02 5.43 12.66
C PRO A 77 -11.32 4.75 12.22
N ARG A 78 -11.22 3.55 11.65
CA ARG A 78 -12.38 2.78 11.18
C ARG A 78 -12.74 1.60 12.06
N PHE A 79 -11.99 1.41 13.16
CA PHE A 79 -12.29 0.40 14.14
C PHE A 79 -12.98 1.08 15.35
N LEU A 80 -14.29 1.24 15.24
CA LEU A 80 -15.13 2.01 16.15
C LEU A 80 -16.06 1.07 16.94
N ASP A 81 -16.36 1.47 18.18
CA ASP A 81 -17.37 0.85 19.02
C ASP A 81 -18.78 1.32 18.67
N GLU A 82 -19.78 0.84 19.39
CA GLU A 82 -21.20 1.20 19.21
C GLU A 82 -21.49 2.69 19.49
N HIS A 83 -20.61 3.37 20.23
CA HIS A 83 -20.73 4.79 20.53
C HIS A 83 -19.91 5.67 19.56
N GLY A 84 -19.27 5.06 18.56
CA GLY A 84 -18.42 5.77 17.60
C GLY A 84 -17.02 6.13 18.13
N ASN A 85 -16.62 5.60 19.30
CA ASN A 85 -15.28 5.81 19.82
C ASN A 85 -14.29 4.85 19.14
N LYS A 86 -13.10 5.33 18.90
CA LYS A 86 -12.03 4.47 18.35
C LYS A 86 -11.52 3.53 19.43
N PHE A 87 -11.24 2.28 19.03
CA PHE A 87 -10.70 1.27 19.93
C PHE A 87 -9.48 1.79 20.74
N LEU A 88 -8.52 2.44 20.09
CA LEU A 88 -7.30 2.91 20.73
C LEU A 88 -7.47 4.18 21.59
N ASP A 89 -8.60 4.86 21.52
CA ASP A 89 -8.88 6.01 22.40
C ASP A 89 -9.24 5.52 23.82
N ASN A 90 -9.89 4.34 23.90
CA ASN A 90 -10.44 3.81 25.15
C ASN A 90 -9.69 2.57 25.68
N HIS A 91 -8.85 1.93 24.86
CA HIS A 91 -8.20 0.68 25.22
C HIS A 91 -6.68 0.72 24.94
N ARG A 92 -5.92 0.18 25.89
CA ARG A 92 -4.48 -0.02 25.82
C ARG A 92 -4.15 -1.48 26.05
N PRO A 93 -4.31 -2.34 25.05
CA PRO A 93 -4.08 -3.76 25.23
C PRO A 93 -2.64 -4.06 25.62
N GLU A 94 -2.45 -4.78 26.70
CA GLU A 94 -1.16 -5.36 27.11
C GLU A 94 -0.80 -6.56 26.22
N LYS A 95 -1.83 -7.35 25.89
CA LYS A 95 -1.71 -8.54 25.04
C LYS A 95 -2.99 -8.78 24.28
N ILE A 96 -2.87 -9.09 23.00
CA ILE A 96 -3.99 -9.54 22.19
C ILE A 96 -4.06 -11.07 22.25
N ILE A 97 -5.25 -11.60 22.55
CA ILE A 97 -5.50 -13.03 22.72
C ILE A 97 -6.02 -13.63 21.43
N SER A 98 -7.05 -13.01 20.84
CA SER A 98 -7.61 -13.46 19.57
C SER A 98 -8.20 -12.30 18.76
N ILE A 99 -8.26 -12.49 17.44
CA ILE A 99 -8.84 -11.54 16.50
C ILE A 99 -9.66 -12.31 15.48
N GLU A 100 -10.88 -11.84 15.25
CA GLU A 100 -11.72 -12.28 14.13
C GLU A 100 -11.96 -11.12 13.18
N GLY A 101 -11.85 -11.37 11.88
CA GLY A 101 -12.01 -10.33 10.89
C GLY A 101 -11.91 -10.81 9.45
N ILE A 102 -11.76 -9.85 8.55
CA ILE A 102 -11.53 -10.12 7.13
C ILE A 102 -10.19 -9.53 6.73
N ARG A 103 -9.30 -10.35 6.21
CA ARG A 103 -8.05 -9.91 5.60
C ARG A 103 -8.22 -9.65 4.12
N PHE A 104 -7.51 -8.63 3.66
CA PHE A 104 -7.42 -8.23 2.27
C PHE A 104 -6.00 -8.43 1.78
N TYR A 105 -5.82 -9.16 0.69
CA TYR A 105 -4.52 -9.42 0.09
C TYR A 105 -4.63 -9.58 -1.42
N THR A 106 -3.51 -9.39 -2.12
CA THR A 106 -3.39 -9.73 -3.53
C THR A 106 -2.50 -10.96 -3.67
N PRO A 107 -2.80 -11.91 -4.58
CA PRO A 107 -2.05 -13.15 -4.72
C PRO A 107 -0.55 -12.96 -4.97
N LEU A 108 -0.14 -11.92 -5.70
CA LEU A 108 1.28 -11.60 -5.92
C LEU A 108 2.02 -11.17 -4.66
N HIS A 109 1.32 -10.67 -3.66
CA HIS A 109 1.89 -10.14 -2.42
C HIS A 109 1.65 -11.07 -1.22
N TYR A 110 1.37 -12.34 -1.47
CA TYR A 110 0.95 -13.29 -0.44
C TYR A 110 2.02 -13.57 0.63
N LYS A 111 3.30 -13.49 0.29
CA LYS A 111 4.40 -13.76 1.25
C LYS A 111 5.18 -12.50 1.56
N GLY A 112 5.04 -12.00 2.79
CA GLY A 112 5.92 -10.96 3.37
C GLY A 112 5.43 -9.53 3.23
N THR A 113 4.29 -9.26 2.62
CA THR A 113 3.73 -7.92 2.55
C THR A 113 2.74 -7.65 3.67
N LEU A 114 2.67 -6.38 4.06
CA LEU A 114 1.70 -5.86 5.00
C LEU A 114 0.29 -6.14 4.49
N GLN A 115 -0.41 -7.08 5.13
CA GLN A 115 -1.80 -7.41 4.82
C GLN A 115 -2.72 -6.41 5.52
N ARG A 116 -3.85 -6.11 4.92
CA ARG A 116 -4.85 -5.22 5.49
C ARG A 116 -5.91 -6.04 6.21
N LEU A 117 -6.30 -5.61 7.40
CA LEU A 117 -7.24 -6.33 8.23
C LEU A 117 -8.38 -5.42 8.68
N ALA A 118 -9.61 -5.84 8.40
CA ALA A 118 -10.81 -5.30 9.03
C ALA A 118 -11.18 -6.21 10.20
N ILE A 119 -11.10 -5.68 11.42
CA ILE A 119 -11.39 -6.43 12.64
C ILE A 119 -12.91 -6.37 12.92
N ARG A 120 -13.51 -7.52 13.16
CA ARG A 120 -14.87 -7.66 13.63
C ARG A 120 -14.91 -7.83 15.16
N ARG A 121 -14.00 -8.63 15.71
CA ARG A 121 -13.91 -8.92 17.14
C ARG A 121 -12.45 -9.01 17.55
N ILE A 122 -12.12 -8.49 18.70
CA ILE A 122 -10.81 -8.62 19.32
C ILE A 122 -10.96 -8.95 20.79
N GLU A 123 -10.21 -9.95 21.24
CA GLU A 123 -10.06 -10.29 22.65
C GLU A 123 -8.67 -9.94 23.11
N PHE A 124 -8.56 -9.23 24.21
CA PHE A 124 -7.29 -8.69 24.68
C PHE A 124 -7.26 -8.65 26.21
N LEU A 125 -6.05 -8.56 26.76
CA LEU A 125 -5.79 -8.34 28.17
C LEU A 125 -5.53 -6.85 28.41
N GLU A 126 -6.20 -6.28 29.39
CA GLU A 126 -6.02 -4.90 29.82
C GLU A 126 -6.26 -4.82 31.33
N ASP A 127 -5.32 -4.24 32.08
CA ASP A 127 -5.32 -4.20 33.55
C ASP A 127 -5.49 -5.59 34.19
N GLY A 128 -4.82 -6.60 33.60
CA GLY A 128 -4.89 -8.00 34.06
C GLY A 128 -6.24 -8.67 33.83
N LYS A 129 -7.22 -8.05 33.15
CA LYS A 129 -8.53 -8.60 32.84
C LYS A 129 -8.71 -8.84 31.36
N GLN A 130 -9.33 -9.97 31.02
CA GLN A 130 -9.71 -10.25 29.65
C GLN A 130 -10.93 -9.40 29.27
N LYS A 131 -10.79 -8.65 28.20
CA LYS A 131 -11.83 -7.81 27.62
C LYS A 131 -12.12 -8.24 26.19
N VAL A 132 -13.32 -7.98 25.72
CA VAL A 132 -13.76 -8.25 24.35
C VAL A 132 -14.30 -6.96 23.77
N PHE A 133 -13.81 -6.62 22.58
CA PHE A 133 -14.35 -5.53 21.80
C PHE A 133 -14.95 -6.11 20.52
N VAL A 134 -16.19 -5.73 20.19
CA VAL A 134 -16.91 -6.17 19.00
C VAL A 134 -17.33 -4.95 18.21
N ALA A 135 -16.91 -4.89 16.95
CA ALA A 135 -17.33 -3.82 16.06
C ALA A 135 -18.81 -4.05 15.65
N PRO A 136 -19.67 -3.04 15.77
CA PRO A 136 -21.05 -3.12 15.29
C PRO A 136 -21.09 -3.46 13.79
N PRO A 137 -22.10 -4.21 13.30
CA PRO A 137 -22.17 -4.63 11.91
C PRO A 137 -22.10 -3.49 10.90
N GLU A 138 -22.70 -2.35 11.24
CA GLU A 138 -22.66 -1.14 10.38
C GLU A 138 -21.25 -0.58 10.29
N GLN A 139 -20.55 -0.44 11.42
CA GLN A 139 -19.18 0.07 11.49
C GLN A 139 -18.21 -0.89 10.80
N PHE A 140 -18.39 -2.19 10.98
CA PHE A 140 -17.61 -3.18 10.26
C PHE A 140 -17.80 -3.09 8.74
N SER A 141 -19.03 -2.87 8.28
CA SER A 141 -19.33 -2.68 6.85
C SER A 141 -18.63 -1.44 6.27
N VAL A 142 -18.51 -0.36 7.04
CA VAL A 142 -17.77 0.85 6.67
C VAL A 142 -16.28 0.55 6.55
N ALA A 143 -15.70 -0.20 7.49
CA ALA A 143 -14.30 -0.61 7.44
C ALA A 143 -13.99 -1.48 6.21
N LEU A 144 -14.89 -2.42 5.86
CA LEU A 144 -14.77 -3.23 4.65
C LEU A 144 -14.79 -2.37 3.38
N ARG A 145 -15.76 -1.46 3.27
CA ARG A 145 -15.88 -0.54 2.13
C ARG A 145 -14.63 0.32 1.99
N TYR A 146 -14.10 0.83 3.09
CA TYR A 146 -12.88 1.62 3.09
C TYR A 146 -11.71 0.86 2.46
N TRP A 147 -11.42 -0.36 2.91
CA TRP A 147 -10.31 -1.14 2.37
C TRP A 147 -10.49 -1.49 0.90
N ARG A 148 -11.70 -1.79 0.45
CA ARG A 148 -12.02 -2.00 -0.96
C ARG A 148 -11.73 -0.76 -1.80
N THR A 149 -12.19 0.40 -1.33
CA THR A 149 -12.03 1.67 -2.07
C THR A 149 -10.56 2.13 -2.09
N GLU A 150 -9.86 2.07 -0.97
CA GLU A 150 -8.46 2.52 -0.87
C GLU A 150 -7.55 1.71 -1.80
N THR A 151 -7.74 0.40 -1.87
CA THR A 151 -6.96 -0.46 -2.76
C THR A 151 -7.14 -0.09 -4.23
N TRP A 152 -8.35 0.26 -4.63
CA TRP A 152 -8.62 0.74 -6.00
C TRP A 152 -7.96 2.07 -6.28
N LEU A 153 -8.05 3.03 -5.37
CA LEU A 153 -7.44 4.35 -5.51
C LEU A 153 -5.92 4.27 -5.61
N GLU A 154 -5.27 3.45 -4.78
CA GLU A 154 -3.81 3.23 -4.88
C GLU A 154 -3.41 2.68 -6.24
N ARG A 155 -4.15 1.71 -6.78
CA ARG A 155 -3.89 1.14 -8.10
C ARG A 155 -4.05 2.18 -9.20
N LEU A 156 -5.13 2.94 -9.18
CA LEU A 156 -5.37 4.02 -10.14
C LEU A 156 -4.28 5.10 -10.09
N PHE A 157 -3.84 5.47 -8.90
CA PHE A 157 -2.76 6.44 -8.70
C PHE A 157 -1.43 5.93 -9.29
N CYS A 158 -1.03 4.70 -8.97
CA CYS A 158 0.19 4.10 -9.52
C CYS A 158 0.14 4.01 -11.04
N TYR A 159 -1.01 3.64 -11.61
CA TYR A 159 -1.20 3.59 -13.05
C TYR A 159 -1.13 4.97 -13.70
N GLY A 160 -1.74 5.98 -13.07
CA GLY A 160 -1.65 7.38 -13.50
C GLY A 160 -0.21 7.87 -13.55
N LEU A 161 0.57 7.63 -12.49
CA LEU A 161 1.99 7.98 -12.44
C LEU A 161 2.81 7.26 -13.54
N TYR A 162 2.51 6.00 -13.80
CA TYR A 162 3.16 5.24 -14.87
C TYR A 162 2.87 5.85 -16.24
N LEU A 163 1.61 6.20 -16.54
CA LEU A 163 1.24 6.85 -17.80
C LEU A 163 1.93 8.21 -17.97
N VAL A 164 2.02 9.00 -16.89
CA VAL A 164 2.73 10.28 -16.89
C VAL A 164 4.22 10.07 -17.21
N ALA A 165 4.87 9.07 -16.60
CA ALA A 165 6.27 8.75 -16.86
C ALA A 165 6.51 8.32 -18.32
N CYS A 166 5.64 7.48 -18.88
CA CYS A 166 5.68 7.08 -20.28
C CYS A 166 5.50 8.27 -21.23
N GLY A 167 4.53 9.14 -20.95
CA GLY A 167 4.28 10.35 -21.71
C GLY A 167 5.47 11.31 -21.70
N TRP A 168 6.06 11.52 -20.51
CA TRP A 168 7.25 12.36 -20.38
C TRP A 168 8.45 11.81 -21.17
N LEU A 169 8.70 10.50 -21.09
CA LEU A 169 9.76 9.84 -21.83
C LEU A 169 9.55 10.00 -23.35
N TYR A 170 8.32 9.84 -23.83
CA TYR A 170 7.99 10.03 -25.24
C TYR A 170 8.26 11.46 -25.72
N VAL A 171 7.84 12.47 -24.94
CA VAL A 171 8.06 13.88 -25.25
C VAL A 171 9.56 14.21 -25.27
N PHE A 172 10.30 13.70 -24.27
CA PHE A 172 11.75 13.86 -24.17
C PHE A 172 12.45 13.27 -25.39
N TYR A 173 12.17 12.02 -25.73
CA TYR A 173 12.73 11.36 -26.93
C TYR A 173 12.43 12.13 -28.22
N ARG A 174 11.17 12.54 -28.38
CA ARG A 174 10.76 13.32 -29.57
C ARG A 174 11.50 14.66 -29.69
N LYS A 175 11.70 15.35 -28.55
CA LYS A 175 12.41 16.62 -28.48
C LYS A 175 13.90 16.46 -28.85
N GLU A 176 14.56 15.47 -28.29
CA GLU A 176 15.95 15.20 -28.55
C GLU A 176 16.17 14.71 -29.99
N ASN A 177 15.34 13.82 -30.51
CA ASN A 177 15.42 13.35 -31.88
C ASN A 177 15.29 14.50 -32.90
N ARG A 178 14.40 15.48 -32.68
CA ARG A 178 14.28 16.68 -33.50
C ARG A 178 15.51 17.57 -33.46
N ARG A 179 16.25 17.61 -32.35
CA ARG A 179 17.48 18.38 -32.22
C ARG A 179 18.64 17.77 -33.05
N TRP A 180 18.66 16.45 -33.14
CA TRP A 180 19.67 15.75 -33.93
C TRP A 180 19.44 15.91 -35.44
N ILE A 181 18.19 15.76 -35.90
CA ILE A 181 17.83 15.92 -37.32
C ILE A 181 18.16 17.34 -37.86
N LYS A 182 18.08 18.36 -37.01
CA LYS A 182 18.39 19.76 -37.41
C LYS A 182 19.89 20.07 -37.47
N LYS A 183 20.76 19.16 -37.02
CA LYS A 183 22.21 19.35 -37.00
C LYS A 183 22.95 18.58 -38.10
N GLU A 184 22.27 17.71 -38.80
CA GLU A 184 22.70 17.08 -40.06
C GLU A 184 22.28 17.97 -41.24
#